data_df56308e2fbb06f527b4b97d82bd05de
#
_entry.id   df56308e2fbb06f527b4b97d82bd05de
#
_cell.length_a   1.000
_cell.length_b   1.000
_cell.length_c   1.000
_cell.angle_alpha   90.00
_cell.angle_beta   90.00
_cell.angle_gamma   90.00
#
_symmetry.space_group_name_H-M   'P 1'
#
loop_
_entity.id
_entity.type
_entity.pdbx_description
1 polymer ?
#
loop_
_entity_poly.entity_id
_entity_poly.type
_entity_poly.pdbx_seq_one_letter_code
_entity_poly.pdbx_strand_id
1 'polypeptide(L)'
;MAKITIPIRLLKLDDGFHLLVNIRVNGKRARLLIDTGASQTVFDKERIKNFLSKEKFEKHNKLSTGLGTSNMKSHLAVIKNISLGKIEIKNYKTVVIDLSHVNVAYSHMKQKPIDGVLGSDILRKYKAVIDYGKKKLIIR
;
A
#
# COMPACT_ATOMS: atom_id res chain seq x y z
N MET A 1 14.04 18.67 10.12
CA MET A 1 14.28 17.41 9.40
C MET A 1 14.18 17.61 7.90
N ALA A 2 15.06 16.96 7.19
CA ALA A 2 15.09 17.09 5.74
C ALA A 2 13.85 16.47 5.11
N LYS A 3 13.30 17.17 4.14
CA LYS A 3 12.17 16.66 3.35
C LYS A 3 12.66 15.59 2.39
N ILE A 4 11.88 14.57 2.22
CA ILE A 4 12.12 13.54 1.23
C ILE A 4 11.02 13.65 0.20
N THR A 5 11.41 13.71 -1.07
CA THR A 5 10.47 13.85 -2.17
C THR A 5 10.45 12.56 -2.98
N ILE A 6 9.27 12.00 -3.15
CA ILE A 6 9.08 10.76 -3.88
C ILE A 6 8.18 11.07 -5.08
N PRO A 7 8.58 10.68 -6.30
CA PRO A 7 7.72 10.90 -7.45
C PRO A 7 6.47 10.02 -7.34
N ILE A 8 5.34 10.57 -7.75
CA ILE A 8 4.10 9.81 -7.84
C ILE A 8 3.57 9.88 -9.26
N ARG A 9 2.76 8.90 -9.61
CA ARG A 9 2.15 8.83 -10.92
C ARG A 9 0.67 9.15 -10.78
N LEU A 10 0.23 10.13 -11.57
CA LEU A 10 -1.18 10.47 -11.67
C LEU A 10 -1.76 9.72 -12.87
N LEU A 11 -2.58 8.73 -12.60
CA LEU A 11 -3.16 7.88 -13.62
C LEU A 11 -4.60 8.26 -13.85
N LYS A 12 -4.93 8.65 -15.08
CA LYS A 12 -6.31 8.94 -15.45
C LYS A 12 -6.99 7.67 -15.92
N LEU A 13 -8.07 7.29 -15.22
CA LEU A 13 -8.91 6.16 -15.57
C LEU A 13 -10.33 6.65 -15.80
N ASP A 14 -11.24 5.77 -16.20
CA ASP A 14 -12.62 6.15 -16.52
C ASP A 14 -13.34 6.82 -15.35
N ASP A 15 -13.04 6.41 -14.13
CA ASP A 15 -13.67 6.93 -12.92
C ASP A 15 -12.96 8.15 -12.33
N GLY A 16 -11.90 8.63 -12.97
CA GLY A 16 -11.15 9.78 -12.48
C GLY A 16 -9.65 9.51 -12.36
N PHE A 17 -9.01 10.16 -11.39
CA PHE A 17 -7.57 10.08 -11.24
C PHE A 17 -7.17 9.22 -10.06
N HIS A 18 -6.15 8.42 -10.26
CA HIS A 18 -5.58 7.57 -9.22
C HIS A 18 -4.11 7.95 -9.01
N LEU A 19 -3.71 8.05 -7.76
CA LEU A 19 -2.32 8.35 -7.41
C LEU A 19 -1.58 7.07 -7.06
N LEU A 20 -0.50 6.82 -7.76
CA LEU A 20 0.32 5.62 -7.54
C LEU A 20 1.71 6.02 -7.12
N VAL A 21 2.28 5.25 -6.21
CA VAL A 21 3.64 5.44 -5.73
C VAL A 21 4.37 4.11 -5.73
N ASN A 22 5.65 4.15 -6.07
CA ASN A 22 6.53 2.99 -5.95
C ASN A 22 7.32 3.12 -4.65
N ILE A 23 7.24 2.09 -3.85
CA ILE A 23 8.03 1.96 -2.62
C ILE A 23 8.81 0.66 -2.71
N ARG A 24 9.59 0.36 -1.68
CA ARG A 24 10.26 -0.94 -1.59
C ARG A 24 9.74 -1.68 -0.37
N VAL A 25 9.44 -2.94 -0.55
CA VAL A 25 9.00 -3.85 0.51
C VAL A 25 9.99 -4.99 0.54
N ASN A 26 10.73 -5.09 1.64
CA ASN A 26 11.80 -6.08 1.79
C ASN A 26 12.77 -6.05 0.60
N GLY A 27 13.11 -4.83 0.14
CA GLY A 27 14.06 -4.61 -0.93
C GLY A 27 13.50 -4.73 -2.35
N LYS A 28 12.24 -5.12 -2.50
CA LYS A 28 11.60 -5.28 -3.81
C LYS A 28 10.63 -4.13 -4.08
N ARG A 29 10.57 -3.71 -5.34
CA ARG A 29 9.66 -2.65 -5.74
C ARG A 29 8.21 -3.09 -5.57
N ALA A 30 7.43 -2.26 -4.91
CA ALA A 30 6.00 -2.45 -4.72
C ALA A 30 5.25 -1.23 -5.23
N ARG A 31 4.11 -1.47 -5.86
CA ARG A 31 3.27 -0.41 -6.43
C ARG A 31 2.04 -0.24 -5.55
N LEU A 32 1.90 0.94 -4.96
CA LEU A 32 0.78 1.22 -4.07
C LEU A 32 -0.10 2.34 -4.59
N LEU A 33 -1.39 2.19 -4.37
CA LEU A 33 -2.36 3.26 -4.56
C LEU A 33 -2.35 4.14 -3.31
N ILE A 34 -2.22 5.46 -3.48
CA ILE A 34 -2.33 6.38 -2.35
C ILE A 34 -3.80 6.66 -2.10
N ASP A 35 -4.27 6.35 -0.90
CA ASP A 35 -5.66 6.55 -0.52
C ASP A 35 -5.72 7.22 0.85
N THR A 36 -5.95 8.53 0.86
CA THR A 36 -6.00 9.31 2.10
C THR A 36 -7.20 8.95 2.96
N GLY A 37 -8.23 8.33 2.37
CA GLY A 37 -9.39 7.87 3.10
C GLY A 37 -9.23 6.50 3.75
N ALA A 38 -8.18 5.78 3.40
CA ALA A 38 -7.88 4.50 4.06
C ALA A 38 -7.19 4.75 5.38
N SER A 39 -7.75 4.25 6.47
CA SER A 39 -7.18 4.47 7.80
C SER A 39 -5.90 3.69 8.04
N GLN A 40 -5.71 2.59 7.32
CA GLN A 40 -4.54 1.74 7.43
C GLN A 40 -4.00 1.38 6.07
N THR A 41 -2.67 1.26 6.00
CA THR A 41 -2.00 0.71 4.82
C THR A 41 -2.26 -0.79 4.77
N VAL A 42 -2.68 -1.27 3.60
CA VAL A 42 -3.02 -2.68 3.42
C VAL A 42 -2.28 -3.22 2.19
N PHE A 43 -2.09 -4.53 2.18
CA PHE A 43 -1.48 -5.22 1.05
C PHE A 43 -2.43 -6.28 0.51
N ASP A 44 -2.31 -6.53 -0.79
CA ASP A 44 -3.13 -7.53 -1.45
C ASP A 44 -2.72 -8.93 -1.02
N LYS A 45 -3.71 -9.78 -0.75
CA LYS A 45 -3.53 -11.13 -0.25
C LYS A 45 -2.64 -11.99 -1.17
N GLU A 46 -2.84 -11.90 -2.48
CA GLU A 46 -2.04 -12.70 -3.42
C GLU A 46 -0.69 -12.07 -3.68
N ARG A 47 -0.65 -10.77 -3.85
CA ARG A 47 0.57 -10.08 -4.25
C ARG A 47 1.59 -9.95 -3.13
N ILE A 48 1.14 -9.91 -1.87
CA ILE A 48 2.08 -9.82 -0.75
C ILE A 48 3.01 -11.04 -0.69
N LYS A 49 2.60 -12.15 -1.24
CA LYS A 49 3.42 -13.36 -1.29
C LYS A 49 4.72 -13.15 -2.07
N ASN A 50 4.76 -12.16 -2.95
CA ASN A 50 5.97 -11.82 -3.69
C ASN A 50 7.04 -11.16 -2.81
N PHE A 51 6.65 -10.66 -1.64
CA PHE A 51 7.53 -9.89 -0.75
C PHE A 51 7.86 -10.63 0.53
N LEU A 52 7.02 -11.57 0.94
CA LEU A 52 7.18 -12.30 2.19
C LEU A 52 7.45 -13.77 1.90
N SER A 53 8.18 -14.42 2.81
CA SER A 53 8.28 -15.87 2.74
C SER A 53 6.90 -16.47 3.06
N LYS A 54 6.62 -17.62 2.48
CA LYS A 54 5.35 -18.31 2.68
C LYS A 54 5.06 -18.58 4.16
N GLU A 55 6.10 -18.97 4.91
CA GLU A 55 5.97 -19.24 6.34
C GLU A 55 5.50 -18.02 7.11
N LYS A 56 6.09 -16.85 6.82
CA LYS A 56 5.73 -15.62 7.51
C LYS A 56 4.31 -15.20 7.23
N PHE A 57 3.85 -15.37 5.99
CA PHE A 57 2.50 -15.04 5.63
C PHE A 57 1.48 -15.92 6.38
N GLU A 58 1.72 -17.21 6.44
CA GLU A 58 0.81 -18.15 7.08
C GLU A 58 0.72 -17.96 8.59
N LYS A 59 1.83 -17.60 9.25
CA LYS A 59 1.85 -17.39 10.69
C LYS A 59 0.95 -16.26 11.17
N HIS A 60 0.65 -15.30 10.29
CA HIS A 60 -0.13 -14.13 10.66
C HIS A 60 -1.54 -14.17 10.07
N ASN A 61 -2.00 -15.36 9.74
CA ASN A 61 -3.32 -15.58 9.16
C ASN A 61 -4.39 -15.55 10.24
N LYS A 62 -4.79 -14.35 10.65
CA LYS A 62 -5.84 -14.16 11.64
C LYS A 62 -7.02 -13.44 11.02
N LEU A 63 -8.22 -13.82 11.42
CA LEU A 63 -9.43 -13.11 11.06
C LEU A 63 -9.49 -11.81 11.83
N SER A 64 -9.70 -10.72 11.13
CA SER A 64 -9.98 -9.44 11.76
C SER A 64 -11.49 -9.30 11.90
N THR A 65 -11.95 -9.13 13.14
CA THR A 65 -13.36 -8.95 13.44
C THR A 65 -13.75 -7.49 13.54
N GLY A 66 -12.87 -6.59 13.24
CA GLY A 66 -13.14 -5.16 13.31
C GLY A 66 -14.08 -4.70 12.20
N LEU A 67 -14.95 -3.74 12.52
CA LEU A 67 -15.79 -3.01 11.56
C LEU A 67 -17.06 -3.71 11.10
N GLY A 68 -17.61 -4.62 11.88
CA GLY A 68 -18.99 -5.03 11.73
C GLY A 68 -19.34 -5.83 10.47
N THR A 69 -18.39 -6.28 9.71
CA THR A 69 -18.66 -7.19 8.61
C THR A 69 -18.03 -8.52 8.91
N SER A 70 -18.86 -9.46 9.29
CA SER A 70 -18.45 -10.82 9.62
C SER A 70 -17.84 -11.57 8.43
N ASN A 71 -17.88 -10.98 7.23
CA ASN A 71 -17.42 -11.64 6.01
C ASN A 71 -16.08 -11.12 5.47
N MET A 72 -15.50 -10.08 6.07
CA MET A 72 -14.20 -9.62 5.64
C MET A 72 -13.11 -10.42 6.34
N LYS A 73 -12.59 -11.37 5.59
CA LYS A 73 -11.41 -12.10 6.04
C LYS A 73 -10.20 -11.22 5.79
N SER A 74 -9.63 -10.69 6.85
CA SER A 74 -8.36 -10.02 6.77
C SER A 74 -7.31 -10.85 7.50
N HIS A 75 -6.09 -10.73 7.03
CA HIS A 75 -4.95 -11.42 7.61
C HIS A 75 -3.98 -10.36 8.12
N LEU A 76 -3.12 -10.76 9.03
CA LEU A 76 -2.05 -9.89 9.51
C LEU A 76 -0.72 -10.46 9.05
N ALA A 77 0.18 -9.57 8.68
CA ALA A 77 1.54 -9.94 8.31
C ALA A 77 2.49 -8.89 8.85
N VAL A 78 3.73 -9.29 9.12
CA VAL A 78 4.77 -8.36 9.52
C VAL A 78 5.74 -8.21 8.35
N ILE A 79 5.90 -6.98 7.89
CA ILE A 79 6.88 -6.65 6.87
C ILE A 79 8.13 -6.14 7.57
N LYS A 80 9.26 -6.80 7.34
CA LYS A 80 10.50 -6.44 8.01
C LYS A 80 10.96 -5.04 7.67
N ASN A 81 10.82 -4.63 6.42
CA ASN A 81 11.30 -3.33 5.99
C ASN A 81 10.45 -2.76 4.86
N ILE A 82 9.93 -1.57 5.08
CA ILE A 82 9.29 -0.78 4.04
C ILE A 82 10.13 0.46 3.85
N SER A 83 10.52 0.75 2.61
CA SER A 83 11.31 1.95 2.29
C SER A 83 10.49 2.93 1.47
N LEU A 84 10.34 4.13 2.01
CA LEU A 84 9.73 5.27 1.34
C LEU A 84 10.85 6.26 1.05
N GLY A 85 11.45 6.17 -0.15
CA GLY A 85 12.67 6.90 -0.41
C GLY A 85 13.75 6.48 0.60
N LYS A 86 14.29 7.44 1.35
CA LYS A 86 15.30 7.18 2.36
C LYS A 86 14.72 6.81 3.73
N ILE A 87 13.43 6.95 3.92
CA ILE A 87 12.79 6.57 5.17
C ILE A 87 12.54 5.08 5.19
N GLU A 88 12.96 4.42 6.26
CA GLU A 88 12.74 2.99 6.46
C GLU A 88 11.79 2.78 7.63
N ILE A 89 10.80 1.93 7.41
CA ILE A 89 9.85 1.51 8.44
C ILE A 89 10.14 0.05 8.73
N LYS A 90 10.53 -0.23 9.97
CA LYS A 90 10.91 -1.58 10.38
C LYS A 90 9.75 -2.29 11.05
N ASN A 91 9.63 -3.58 10.76
CA ASN A 91 8.66 -4.46 11.43
C ASN A 91 7.24 -3.90 11.41
N TYR A 92 6.81 -3.49 10.23
CA TYR A 92 5.47 -2.94 10.05
C TYR A 92 4.42 -4.04 10.04
N LYS A 93 3.49 -3.97 10.99
CA LYS A 93 2.39 -4.91 11.06
C LYS A 93 1.27 -4.43 10.15
N THR A 94 1.04 -5.15 9.08
CA THR A 94 0.08 -4.75 8.05
C THR A 94 -1.15 -5.63 8.05
N VAL A 95 -2.26 -5.05 7.63
CA VAL A 95 -3.46 -5.79 7.29
C VAL A 95 -3.36 -6.25 5.84
N VAL A 96 -3.70 -7.50 5.59
CA VAL A 96 -3.69 -8.10 4.27
C VAL A 96 -5.12 -8.44 3.88
N ILE A 97 -5.58 -7.89 2.77
CA ILE A 97 -6.94 -8.10 2.28
C ILE A 97 -6.92 -8.47 0.80
N ASP A 98 -8.05 -8.94 0.31
CA ASP A 98 -8.20 -9.28 -1.09
C ASP A 98 -8.52 -8.00 -1.90
N LEU A 99 -7.57 -7.58 -2.73
CA LEU A 99 -7.74 -6.43 -3.63
C LEU A 99 -8.00 -6.86 -5.07
N SER A 100 -8.44 -8.11 -5.29
CA SER A 100 -8.63 -8.62 -6.64
C SER A 100 -9.62 -7.79 -7.45
N HIS A 101 -10.67 -7.26 -6.83
CA HIS A 101 -11.64 -6.42 -7.52
C HIS A 101 -11.01 -5.14 -8.09
N VAL A 102 -10.06 -4.55 -7.36
CA VAL A 102 -9.31 -3.38 -7.86
C VAL A 102 -8.41 -3.80 -9.02
N ASN A 103 -7.68 -4.90 -8.85
CA ASN A 103 -6.72 -5.36 -9.84
C ASN A 103 -7.40 -5.87 -11.12
N VAL A 104 -8.58 -6.46 -11.01
CA VAL A 104 -9.38 -6.83 -12.19
C VAL A 104 -9.78 -5.57 -12.96
N ALA A 105 -10.26 -4.53 -12.26
CA ALA A 105 -10.61 -3.27 -12.91
C ALA A 105 -9.39 -2.65 -13.60
N TYR A 106 -8.24 -2.65 -12.95
CA TYR A 106 -6.99 -2.15 -13.54
C TYR A 106 -6.61 -2.94 -14.78
N SER A 107 -6.75 -4.27 -14.72
CA SER A 107 -6.45 -5.14 -15.87
C SER A 107 -7.33 -4.80 -17.07
N HIS A 108 -8.62 -4.55 -16.84
CA HIS A 108 -9.54 -4.16 -17.92
C HIS A 108 -9.12 -2.85 -18.58
N MET A 109 -8.44 -1.97 -17.85
CA MET A 109 -7.92 -0.71 -18.36
C MET A 109 -6.46 -0.81 -18.79
N LYS A 110 -5.95 -2.02 -18.94
CA LYS A 110 -4.57 -2.31 -19.37
C LYS A 110 -3.51 -1.72 -18.44
N GLN A 111 -3.84 -1.66 -17.14
CA GLN A 111 -2.92 -1.18 -16.12
C GLN A 111 -2.37 -2.35 -15.32
N LYS A 112 -1.13 -2.19 -14.85
CA LYS A 112 -0.50 -3.17 -13.97
C LYS A 112 -1.23 -3.23 -12.63
N PRO A 113 -1.23 -4.38 -11.96
CA PRO A 113 -1.86 -4.49 -10.65
C PRO A 113 -1.14 -3.67 -9.60
N ILE A 114 -1.87 -3.31 -8.54
CA ILE A 114 -1.29 -2.71 -7.35
C ILE A 114 -0.99 -3.82 -6.34
N ASP A 115 0.04 -3.60 -5.54
CA ASP A 115 0.42 -4.53 -4.48
C ASP A 115 -0.27 -4.19 -3.17
N GLY A 116 -0.70 -2.97 -3.01
CA GLY A 116 -1.36 -2.52 -1.81
C GLY A 116 -1.86 -1.09 -1.91
N VAL A 117 -2.31 -0.59 -0.77
CA VAL A 117 -2.87 0.76 -0.63
C VAL A 117 -2.13 1.46 0.49
N LEU A 118 -1.56 2.62 0.20
CA LEU A 118 -0.87 3.45 1.18
C LEU A 118 -1.91 4.33 1.88
N GLY A 119 -2.10 4.07 3.15
CA GLY A 119 -3.15 4.71 3.94
C GLY A 119 -2.67 5.85 4.82
N SER A 120 -3.62 6.42 5.55
CA SER A 120 -3.36 7.60 6.37
C SER A 120 -2.48 7.33 7.58
N ASP A 121 -2.36 6.08 8.02
CA ASP A 121 -1.48 5.73 9.13
C ASP A 121 -0.02 6.12 8.82
N ILE A 122 0.47 5.74 7.67
CA ILE A 122 1.83 6.09 7.24
C ILE A 122 1.89 7.55 6.79
N LEU A 123 0.90 8.00 6.02
CA LEU A 123 0.90 9.37 5.53
C LEU A 123 0.93 10.38 6.66
N ARG A 124 0.16 10.16 7.71
CA ARG A 124 0.14 11.05 8.86
C ARG A 124 1.45 11.00 9.65
N LYS A 125 1.96 9.82 9.87
CA LYS A 125 3.19 9.65 10.65
C LYS A 125 4.36 10.43 10.05
N TYR A 126 4.45 10.45 8.74
CA TYR A 126 5.56 11.10 8.04
C TYR A 126 5.16 12.45 7.46
N LYS A 127 4.09 13.03 7.97
CA LYS A 127 3.65 14.40 7.64
C LYS A 127 3.57 14.64 6.14
N ALA A 128 2.93 13.70 5.45
CA ALA A 128 2.88 13.68 4.00
C ALA A 128 2.16 14.88 3.41
N VAL A 129 2.75 15.42 2.37
CA VAL A 129 2.13 16.42 1.51
C VAL A 129 2.04 15.83 0.11
N ILE A 130 0.85 15.82 -0.45
CA ILE A 130 0.63 15.34 -1.80
C ILE A 130 0.51 16.54 -2.73
N ASP A 131 1.47 16.68 -3.63
CA ASP A 131 1.50 17.77 -4.58
C ASP A 131 1.05 17.24 -5.95
N TYR A 132 -0.21 17.49 -6.28
CA TYR A 132 -0.77 17.06 -7.56
C TYR A 132 -0.11 17.73 -8.75
N GLY A 133 0.20 19.01 -8.58
CA GLY A 133 0.76 19.79 -9.67
C GLY A 133 2.14 19.32 -10.09
N LYS A 134 2.99 19.05 -9.10
CA LYS A 134 4.35 18.59 -9.34
C LYS A 134 4.47 17.08 -9.36
N LYS A 135 3.39 16.36 -9.05
CA LYS A 135 3.34 14.90 -8.99
C LYS A 135 4.38 14.34 -8.04
N LYS A 136 4.33 14.82 -6.82
CA LYS A 136 5.29 14.44 -5.77
C LYS A 136 4.59 14.19 -4.45
N LEU A 137 5.09 13.19 -3.74
CA LEU A 137 4.77 12.93 -2.35
C LEU A 137 5.94 13.41 -1.53
N ILE A 138 5.70 14.35 -0.61
CA ILE A 138 6.74 14.91 0.26
C ILE A 138 6.50 14.39 1.65
N ILE A 139 7.51 13.80 2.26
CA ILE A 139 7.45 13.24 3.60
C ILE A 139 8.66 13.70 4.41
N ARG A 140 8.55 13.56 5.73
CA ARG A 140 9.64 13.93 6.63
C ARG A 140 9.55 13.18 7.96
#